data_ad1f2b800e84f4024fd2526e3eafd060
#
_entry.id   ad1f2b800e84f4024fd2526e3eafd060
#
_cell.length_a   1.000
_cell.length_b   1.000
_cell.length_c   1.000
_cell.angle_alpha   90.00
_cell.angle_beta   90.00
_cell.angle_gamma   90.00
#
_symmetry.space_group_name_H-M   'P 1'
#
loop_
_entity.id
_entity.type
_entity.pdbx_description
1 polymer ?
#
loop_
_entity_poly.entity_id
_entity_poly.type
_entity_poly.pdbx_seq_one_letter_code
_entity_poly.pdbx_strand_id
1 'polypeptide(L)'
;MTLRSRSTATAMLALAALLVPAHAASPPPDAAAAKTAPREGTRASGPAPYATHLPAGRFGKVTVYIPEGRPTSVALFLSGDGGWELGVVNMAHALAALGAVVIGVDIRQYFASLHRAAQRPGAPCQMIAADFEALSHQVQKEIGMSDYHVPVLVGYSSGATVAYATLVQSPPGTFAGALSLGFCADQDFAGAALCPGAGLHYSENPQHELVLEPAHSLRQPWIAFQGQKDQVCNPHAADEFAAAVAGGAIVRLPLVGHGFGVERNWMPQFRDAYRRLTAHLEAAPERPADISDLPVQEVHAGGNGKDFALLLTGDGGWAGLDQELAARLAAQGVPTVGLNSLKYFWTERTPDQTA
;
A
#
# COMPACT_ATOMS: atom_id res chain seq x y z
N MET A 1 -51.12 -42.75 12.17
CA MET A 1 -52.41 -42.50 11.50
C MET A 1 -52.21 -41.20 10.74
N THR A 2 -52.12 -41.15 9.57
CA THR A 2 -52.55 -41.42 8.24
C THR A 2 -51.64 -40.74 7.24
N LEU A 3 -51.16 -41.54 6.33
CA LEU A 3 -50.51 -41.18 5.04
C LEU A 3 -51.45 -40.40 4.09
N ARG A 4 -50.90 -39.60 3.15
CA ARG A 4 -51.24 -39.56 1.72
C ARG A 4 -50.33 -38.48 1.08
N SER A 5 -49.43 -38.77 0.20
CA SER A 5 -49.45 -39.37 -1.16
C SER A 5 -49.62 -38.34 -2.30
N ARG A 6 -48.56 -38.21 -3.11
CA ARG A 6 -48.43 -38.07 -4.58
C ARG A 6 -49.01 -36.85 -5.31
N SER A 7 -48.18 -36.15 -6.09
CA SER A 7 -48.24 -36.33 -7.56
C SER A 7 -47.11 -35.60 -8.29
N THR A 8 -46.47 -36.33 -9.16
CA THR A 8 -45.52 -35.97 -10.21
C THR A 8 -46.25 -35.30 -11.37
N ALA A 9 -45.64 -34.27 -11.99
CA ALA A 9 -45.99 -33.85 -13.33
C ALA A 9 -44.70 -33.52 -14.10
N THR A 10 -44.39 -34.40 -15.02
CA THR A 10 -43.35 -34.27 -16.06
C THR A 10 -43.93 -33.48 -17.21
N ALA A 11 -43.25 -32.43 -17.67
CA ALA A 11 -43.54 -31.74 -18.92
C ALA A 11 -42.31 -31.75 -19.80
N MET A 12 -42.37 -32.54 -20.86
CA MET A 12 -41.47 -32.47 -22.04
C MET A 12 -41.85 -31.23 -22.88
N LEU A 13 -40.87 -30.50 -23.32
CA LEU A 13 -41.05 -29.55 -24.43
C LEU A 13 -39.96 -29.74 -25.48
N ALA A 14 -40.44 -29.83 -26.71
CA ALA A 14 -39.74 -30.25 -27.91
C ALA A 14 -38.81 -29.13 -28.47
N LEU A 15 -37.73 -29.60 -29.06
CA LEU A 15 -36.74 -28.85 -29.81
C LEU A 15 -37.28 -28.59 -31.25
N ALA A 16 -37.34 -27.32 -31.67
CA ALA A 16 -37.57 -26.97 -33.08
C ALA A 16 -36.33 -26.26 -33.62
N ALA A 17 -35.64 -26.90 -34.54
CA ALA A 17 -34.51 -26.34 -35.28
C ALA A 17 -35.04 -25.58 -36.51
N LEU A 18 -34.64 -24.30 -36.63
CA LEU A 18 -34.84 -23.49 -37.84
C LEU A 18 -33.51 -23.31 -38.56
N LEU A 19 -33.42 -23.91 -39.75
CA LEU A 19 -32.36 -23.73 -40.75
C LEU A 19 -32.60 -22.41 -41.50
N VAL A 20 -31.60 -21.54 -41.57
CA VAL A 20 -31.58 -20.36 -42.44
C VAL A 20 -30.43 -20.52 -43.46
N PRO A 21 -30.63 -20.30 -44.77
CA PRO A 21 -29.60 -20.51 -45.77
C PRO A 21 -28.63 -19.33 -45.86
N ALA A 22 -27.35 -19.65 -46.12
CA ALA A 22 -26.28 -18.71 -46.36
C ALA A 22 -26.40 -18.02 -47.73
N HIS A 23 -26.39 -16.69 -47.79
CA HIS A 23 -26.21 -15.92 -49.02
C HIS A 23 -24.72 -15.52 -49.12
N ALA A 24 -24.11 -15.84 -50.25
CA ALA A 24 -22.80 -15.41 -50.67
C ALA A 24 -22.83 -13.92 -51.08
N ALA A 25 -21.95 -13.10 -50.54
CA ALA A 25 -21.75 -11.72 -50.96
C ALA A 25 -20.44 -11.60 -51.76
N SER A 26 -20.53 -10.91 -52.89
CA SER A 26 -19.46 -10.61 -53.84
C SER A 26 -18.51 -9.52 -53.31
N PRO A 27 -17.24 -9.44 -53.75
CA PRO A 27 -16.31 -8.39 -53.30
C PRO A 27 -16.52 -7.05 -53.99
N PRO A 28 -16.20 -5.92 -53.32
CA PRO A 28 -16.24 -4.60 -53.92
C PRO A 28 -14.91 -4.22 -54.62
N PRO A 29 -14.93 -3.24 -55.55
CA PRO A 29 -13.76 -2.90 -56.38
C PRO A 29 -12.78 -1.94 -55.72
N ASP A 30 -11.58 -1.92 -56.30
CA ASP A 30 -10.43 -1.07 -55.99
C ASP A 30 -10.73 0.39 -55.74
N ALA A 31 -10.17 0.95 -54.68
CA ALA A 31 -10.15 2.38 -54.46
C ALA A 31 -8.72 2.89 -54.20
N ALA A 32 -8.36 3.88 -54.98
CA ALA A 32 -7.06 4.53 -55.08
C ALA A 32 -6.63 5.31 -53.84
N ALA A 33 -5.31 5.36 -53.64
CA ALA A 33 -4.49 6.45 -53.06
C ALA A 33 -5.04 7.19 -51.81
N ALA A 34 -4.62 6.73 -50.61
CA ALA A 34 -4.66 7.55 -49.41
C ALA A 34 -3.29 8.15 -49.11
N LYS A 35 -3.27 9.45 -48.92
CA LYS A 35 -2.14 10.32 -48.61
C LYS A 35 -1.47 9.87 -47.29
N THR A 36 -0.13 9.76 -47.29
CA THR A 36 0.74 9.55 -46.15
C THR A 36 0.55 10.66 -45.11
N ALA A 37 -0.02 10.27 -43.95
CA ALA A 37 0.04 11.05 -42.72
C ALA A 37 1.41 10.86 -42.04
N PRO A 38 1.93 11.84 -41.27
CA PRO A 38 3.21 11.72 -40.61
C PRO A 38 3.18 10.56 -39.59
N ARG A 39 4.20 9.71 -39.61
CA ARG A 39 4.43 8.68 -38.59
C ARG A 39 4.67 9.38 -37.26
N GLU A 40 3.71 9.31 -36.35
CA GLU A 40 3.95 9.53 -34.92
C GLU A 40 5.04 8.57 -34.45
N GLY A 41 6.02 9.14 -33.74
CA GLY A 41 7.16 8.42 -33.23
C GLY A 41 6.73 7.21 -32.41
N THR A 42 7.31 6.08 -32.71
CA THR A 42 7.25 4.84 -31.92
C THR A 42 7.66 5.15 -30.50
N ARG A 43 6.67 5.32 -29.59
CA ARG A 43 6.91 5.10 -28.17
C ARG A 43 7.44 3.68 -28.04
N ALA A 44 8.66 3.55 -27.53
CA ALA A 44 9.18 2.26 -27.11
C ALA A 44 8.18 1.67 -26.11
N SER A 45 7.40 0.67 -26.52
CA SER A 45 6.54 -0.09 -25.66
C SER A 45 7.45 -0.95 -24.77
N GLY A 46 7.66 -0.52 -23.54
CA GLY A 46 8.20 -1.40 -22.50
C GLY A 46 7.27 -2.62 -22.31
N PRO A 47 7.75 -3.68 -21.67
CA PRO A 47 6.92 -4.84 -21.41
C PRO A 47 5.70 -4.42 -20.57
N ALA A 48 4.52 -4.96 -20.92
CA ALA A 48 3.28 -4.70 -20.19
C ALA A 48 3.44 -5.05 -18.68
N PRO A 49 2.72 -4.36 -17.77
CA PRO A 49 2.77 -4.67 -16.35
C PRO A 49 2.48 -6.16 -16.13
N TYR A 50 3.36 -6.84 -15.40
CA TYR A 50 3.16 -8.25 -15.09
C TYR A 50 3.06 -8.49 -13.60
N ALA A 51 2.32 -9.53 -13.20
CA ALA A 51 2.22 -9.97 -11.83
C ALA A 51 3.05 -11.24 -11.63
N THR A 52 3.79 -11.29 -10.53
CA THR A 52 4.48 -12.48 -10.05
C THR A 52 4.08 -12.79 -8.62
N HIS A 53 4.47 -13.95 -8.13
CA HIS A 53 4.16 -14.37 -6.77
C HIS A 53 5.43 -14.77 -6.04
N LEU A 54 5.61 -14.22 -4.85
CA LEU A 54 6.77 -14.50 -4.01
C LEU A 54 6.35 -15.10 -2.66
N PRO A 55 7.12 -16.06 -2.12
CA PRO A 55 6.96 -16.51 -0.74
C PRO A 55 7.41 -15.39 0.21
N ALA A 56 6.63 -15.09 1.23
CA ALA A 56 6.86 -13.94 2.09
C ALA A 56 6.61 -14.27 3.58
N GLY A 57 7.20 -15.32 4.08
CA GLY A 57 7.20 -15.68 5.50
C GLY A 57 5.82 -15.63 6.15
N ARG A 58 5.60 -14.71 7.08
CA ARG A 58 4.34 -14.52 7.82
C ARG A 58 3.15 -14.16 6.93
N PHE A 59 3.40 -13.60 5.76
CA PHE A 59 2.38 -13.20 4.79
C PHE A 59 1.98 -14.34 3.84
N GLY A 60 2.63 -15.50 3.95
CA GLY A 60 2.41 -16.63 3.05
C GLY A 60 2.93 -16.33 1.65
N LYS A 61 2.04 -16.10 0.70
CA LYS A 61 2.37 -15.77 -0.68
C LYS A 61 1.83 -14.37 -1.03
N VAL A 62 2.71 -13.47 -1.44
CA VAL A 62 2.33 -12.15 -1.91
C VAL A 62 2.28 -12.09 -3.43
N THR A 63 1.44 -11.22 -3.97
CA THR A 63 1.34 -10.94 -5.41
C THR A 63 2.03 -9.62 -5.70
N VAL A 64 3.06 -9.63 -6.54
CA VAL A 64 3.83 -8.43 -6.87
C VAL A 64 3.49 -7.97 -8.28
N TYR A 65 2.98 -6.76 -8.42
CA TYR A 65 2.72 -6.11 -9.71
C TYR A 65 3.89 -5.17 -10.01
N ILE A 66 4.54 -5.38 -11.15
CA ILE A 66 5.66 -4.57 -11.60
C ILE A 66 5.18 -3.63 -12.69
N PRO A 67 5.37 -2.30 -12.56
CA PRO A 67 4.91 -1.33 -13.54
C PRO A 67 5.68 -1.42 -14.86
N GLU A 68 5.14 -0.80 -15.90
CA GLU A 68 5.91 -0.54 -17.11
C GLU A 68 7.01 0.47 -16.84
N GLY A 69 8.23 0.17 -17.27
CA GLY A 69 9.38 1.06 -17.10
C GLY A 69 9.99 1.01 -15.68
N ARG A 70 10.77 2.06 -15.36
CA ARG A 70 11.41 2.16 -14.03
C ARG A 70 10.36 2.47 -12.97
N PRO A 71 10.31 1.68 -11.88
CA PRO A 71 9.44 2.00 -10.75
C PRO A 71 9.76 3.38 -10.15
N THR A 72 8.72 4.13 -9.79
CA THR A 72 8.83 5.44 -9.14
C THR A 72 8.43 5.40 -7.68
N SER A 73 7.72 4.35 -7.25
CA SER A 73 7.25 4.17 -5.88
C SER A 73 6.96 2.70 -5.57
N VAL A 74 6.71 2.41 -4.28
CA VAL A 74 6.29 1.09 -3.80
C VAL A 74 5.03 1.23 -2.97
N ALA A 75 4.05 0.35 -3.19
CA ALA A 75 2.84 0.24 -2.38
C ALA A 75 2.76 -1.16 -1.74
N LEU A 76 2.61 -1.20 -0.42
CA LEU A 76 2.19 -2.40 0.31
C LEU A 76 0.66 -2.37 0.37
N PHE A 77 0.00 -3.24 -0.39
CA PHE A 77 -1.44 -3.23 -0.49
C PHE A 77 -2.07 -4.43 0.23
N LEU A 78 -2.85 -4.14 1.25
CA LEU A 78 -3.52 -5.11 2.11
C LEU A 78 -4.98 -5.28 1.67
N SER A 79 -5.36 -6.53 1.38
CA SER A 79 -6.76 -6.85 1.03
C SER A 79 -7.70 -6.73 2.23
N GLY A 80 -9.01 -6.78 1.99
CA GLY A 80 -10.01 -7.06 3.03
C GLY A 80 -10.16 -8.55 3.30
N ASP A 81 -11.16 -8.92 4.10
CA ASP A 81 -11.48 -10.31 4.49
C ASP A 81 -11.83 -11.22 3.31
N GLY A 82 -12.24 -10.65 2.19
CA GLY A 82 -12.41 -11.37 0.92
C GLY A 82 -11.10 -11.93 0.34
N GLY A 83 -9.95 -11.46 0.82
CA GLY A 83 -8.63 -11.84 0.34
C GLY A 83 -8.20 -11.11 -0.93
N TRP A 84 -7.15 -11.64 -1.58
CA TRP A 84 -6.56 -11.01 -2.77
C TRP A 84 -7.31 -11.38 -4.03
N GLU A 85 -8.49 -10.80 -4.24
CA GLU A 85 -9.39 -11.09 -5.36
C GLU A 85 -10.12 -9.82 -5.85
N LEU A 86 -10.67 -9.88 -7.08
CA LEU A 86 -11.61 -8.90 -7.65
C LEU A 86 -11.19 -7.43 -7.49
N GLY A 87 -11.92 -6.66 -6.68
CA GLY A 87 -11.77 -5.21 -6.56
C GLY A 87 -10.37 -4.75 -6.15
N VAL A 88 -9.69 -5.48 -5.25
CA VAL A 88 -8.31 -5.13 -4.83
C VAL A 88 -7.30 -5.34 -5.95
N VAL A 89 -7.54 -6.30 -6.86
CA VAL A 89 -6.71 -6.52 -8.05
C VAL A 89 -6.79 -5.30 -8.98
N ASN A 90 -7.99 -4.75 -9.22
CA ASN A 90 -8.16 -3.54 -10.03
C ASN A 90 -7.50 -2.31 -9.39
N MET A 91 -7.58 -2.19 -8.05
CA MET A 91 -6.88 -1.15 -7.29
C MET A 91 -5.36 -1.28 -7.46
N ALA A 92 -4.82 -2.50 -7.35
CA ALA A 92 -3.40 -2.77 -7.55
C ALA A 92 -2.93 -2.41 -8.97
N HIS A 93 -3.69 -2.82 -10.00
CA HIS A 93 -3.41 -2.41 -11.38
C HIS A 93 -3.45 -0.89 -11.56
N ALA A 94 -4.37 -0.20 -10.90
CA ALA A 94 -4.46 1.25 -10.96
C ALA A 94 -3.20 1.93 -10.39
N LEU A 95 -2.62 1.39 -9.30
CA LEU A 95 -1.37 1.88 -8.73
C LEU A 95 -0.15 1.51 -9.60
N ALA A 96 -0.11 0.29 -10.13
CA ALA A 96 0.96 -0.12 -11.05
C ALA A 96 0.98 0.75 -12.31
N ALA A 97 -0.19 1.14 -12.83
CA ALA A 97 -0.30 2.09 -13.94
C ALA A 97 0.18 3.52 -13.60
N LEU A 98 0.38 3.84 -12.31
CA LEU A 98 1.01 5.08 -11.85
C LEU A 98 2.52 4.95 -11.64
N GLY A 99 3.13 3.82 -11.99
CA GLY A 99 4.55 3.56 -11.83
C GLY A 99 4.92 2.90 -10.48
N ALA A 100 3.95 2.44 -9.71
CA ALA A 100 4.22 1.76 -8.45
C ALA A 100 4.54 0.27 -8.65
N VAL A 101 5.55 -0.26 -7.95
CA VAL A 101 5.56 -1.67 -7.60
C VAL A 101 4.51 -1.88 -6.52
N VAL A 102 3.56 -2.79 -6.75
CA VAL A 102 2.51 -3.07 -5.77
C VAL A 102 2.73 -4.46 -5.18
N ILE A 103 2.93 -4.51 -3.88
CA ILE A 103 3.10 -5.75 -3.10
C ILE A 103 1.75 -6.07 -2.46
N GLY A 104 1.00 -6.97 -3.08
CA GLY A 104 -0.34 -7.36 -2.67
C GLY A 104 -0.32 -8.45 -1.62
N VAL A 105 -0.90 -8.14 -0.46
CA VAL A 105 -0.98 -9.00 0.73
C VAL A 105 -2.41 -9.50 0.91
N ASP A 106 -2.62 -10.81 0.89
CA ASP A 106 -3.86 -11.42 1.37
C ASP A 106 -3.88 -11.36 2.90
N ILE A 107 -4.71 -10.47 3.45
CA ILE A 107 -4.76 -10.21 4.89
C ILE A 107 -5.12 -11.47 5.70
N ARG A 108 -5.88 -12.41 5.13
CA ARG A 108 -6.27 -13.67 5.78
C ARG A 108 -5.06 -14.54 6.11
N GLN A 109 -4.07 -14.58 5.21
CA GLN A 109 -2.83 -15.35 5.44
C GLN A 109 -2.00 -14.70 6.55
N TYR A 110 -1.97 -13.38 6.60
CA TYR A 110 -1.29 -12.65 7.65
C TYR A 110 -1.99 -12.84 9.01
N PHE A 111 -3.31 -12.70 9.07
CA PHE A 111 -4.09 -12.97 10.30
C PHE A 111 -3.92 -14.40 10.80
N ALA A 112 -3.93 -15.40 9.92
CA ALA A 112 -3.62 -16.77 10.30
C ALA A 112 -2.23 -16.92 10.92
N SER A 113 -1.26 -16.10 10.49
CA SER A 113 0.08 -16.07 11.06
C SER A 113 0.11 -15.36 12.43
N LEU A 114 -0.61 -14.25 12.58
CA LEU A 114 -0.78 -13.57 13.86
C LEU A 114 -1.45 -14.48 14.88
N HIS A 115 -2.51 -15.19 14.49
CA HIS A 115 -3.18 -16.16 15.33
C HIS A 115 -2.22 -17.23 15.87
N ARG A 116 -1.44 -17.86 14.99
CA ARG A 116 -0.44 -18.86 15.41
C ARG A 116 0.61 -18.28 16.38
N ALA A 117 0.97 -17.01 16.20
CA ALA A 117 1.90 -16.34 17.09
C ALA A 117 1.27 -16.08 18.47
N ALA A 118 -0.01 -15.62 18.50
CA ALA A 118 -0.75 -15.31 19.71
C ALA A 118 -1.03 -16.57 20.59
N GLN A 119 -1.20 -17.73 19.96
CA GLN A 119 -1.44 -19.00 20.68
C GLN A 119 -0.22 -19.56 21.44
N ARG A 120 0.94 -18.98 21.30
CA ARG A 120 2.14 -19.43 22.05
C ARG A 120 2.03 -18.98 23.50
N PRO A 121 2.32 -19.86 24.48
CA PRO A 121 2.35 -19.47 25.89
C PRO A 121 3.31 -18.30 26.13
N GLY A 122 2.80 -17.22 26.73
CA GLY A 122 3.59 -16.01 26.97
C GLY A 122 3.92 -15.23 25.70
N ALA A 123 3.09 -15.34 24.65
CA ALA A 123 3.30 -14.63 23.40
C ALA A 123 3.47 -13.12 23.65
N PRO A 124 4.51 -12.49 23.10
CA PRO A 124 4.67 -11.04 23.17
C PRO A 124 3.63 -10.35 22.29
N CYS A 125 3.40 -9.06 22.54
CA CYS A 125 2.67 -8.23 21.60
C CYS A 125 3.34 -8.23 20.21
N GLN A 126 2.58 -7.95 19.15
CA GLN A 126 3.05 -8.03 17.77
C GLN A 126 3.45 -6.65 17.25
N MET A 127 4.64 -6.57 16.67
CA MET A 127 5.14 -5.39 15.94
C MET A 127 4.81 -5.54 14.45
N ILE A 128 3.54 -5.29 14.09
CA ILE A 128 3.08 -5.43 12.70
C ILE A 128 3.84 -4.48 11.75
N ALA A 129 4.23 -3.31 12.21
CA ALA A 129 5.04 -2.38 11.43
C ALA A 129 6.37 -2.99 10.98
N ALA A 130 7.07 -3.69 11.87
CA ALA A 130 8.31 -4.38 11.54
C ALA A 130 8.11 -5.54 10.54
N ASP A 131 6.98 -6.24 10.62
CA ASP A 131 6.64 -7.28 9.63
C ASP A 131 6.49 -6.69 8.22
N PHE A 132 5.74 -5.57 8.08
CA PHE A 132 5.53 -4.92 6.78
C PHE A 132 6.80 -4.24 6.24
N GLU A 133 7.62 -3.68 7.11
CA GLU A 133 8.94 -3.13 6.74
C GLU A 133 9.84 -4.24 6.17
N ALA A 134 9.99 -5.35 6.90
CA ALA A 134 10.75 -6.50 6.46
C ALA A 134 10.24 -7.08 5.13
N LEU A 135 8.91 -7.15 4.94
CA LEU A 135 8.31 -7.55 3.68
C LEU A 135 8.72 -6.61 2.53
N SER A 136 8.69 -5.31 2.77
CA SER A 136 9.09 -4.30 1.77
C SER A 136 10.55 -4.48 1.37
N HIS A 137 11.46 -4.63 2.33
CA HIS A 137 12.89 -4.87 2.08
C HIS A 137 13.10 -6.15 1.29
N GLN A 138 12.49 -7.26 1.72
CA GLN A 138 12.60 -8.54 1.06
C GLN A 138 12.18 -8.47 -0.40
N VAL A 139 10.96 -7.97 -0.67
CA VAL A 139 10.39 -7.98 -2.03
C VAL A 139 11.15 -7.04 -2.95
N GLN A 140 11.46 -5.81 -2.52
CA GLN A 140 12.21 -4.86 -3.34
C GLN A 140 13.59 -5.41 -3.73
N LYS A 141 14.27 -6.10 -2.81
CA LYS A 141 15.55 -6.73 -3.09
C LYS A 141 15.41 -7.92 -4.04
N GLU A 142 14.40 -8.77 -3.82
CA GLU A 142 14.17 -9.99 -4.61
C GLU A 142 13.81 -9.69 -6.06
N ILE A 143 13.08 -8.58 -6.32
CA ILE A 143 12.79 -8.13 -7.70
C ILE A 143 13.91 -7.29 -8.32
N GLY A 144 15.02 -7.08 -7.60
CA GLY A 144 16.21 -6.40 -8.12
C GLY A 144 16.07 -4.89 -8.29
N MET A 145 15.34 -4.21 -7.39
CA MET A 145 15.28 -2.74 -7.42
C MET A 145 16.65 -2.14 -7.13
N SER A 146 17.08 -1.19 -7.97
CA SER A 146 18.37 -0.52 -7.81
C SER A 146 18.47 0.36 -6.58
N ASP A 147 17.32 0.89 -6.13
CA ASP A 147 17.21 1.79 -4.99
C ASP A 147 16.07 1.34 -4.09
N TYR A 148 16.21 1.52 -2.77
CA TYR A 148 15.12 1.31 -1.84
C TYR A 148 14.13 2.48 -1.88
N HIS A 149 12.85 2.16 -2.11
CA HIS A 149 11.76 3.10 -2.03
C HIS A 149 10.98 2.89 -0.72
N VAL A 150 10.86 3.95 0.08
CA VAL A 150 10.00 3.93 1.27
C VAL A 150 8.55 3.68 0.83
N PRO A 151 7.89 2.60 1.30
CA PRO A 151 6.59 2.20 0.77
C PRO A 151 5.44 3.06 1.30
N VAL A 152 4.40 3.18 0.49
CA VAL A 152 3.07 3.66 0.90
C VAL A 152 2.24 2.45 1.32
N LEU A 153 1.60 2.53 2.49
CA LEU A 153 0.60 1.55 2.91
C LEU A 153 -0.73 1.85 2.22
N VAL A 154 -1.35 0.83 1.66
CA VAL A 154 -2.69 0.91 1.08
C VAL A 154 -3.51 -0.24 1.64
N GLY A 155 -4.72 0.02 2.12
CA GLY A 155 -5.55 -1.03 2.66
C GLY A 155 -7.02 -0.86 2.27
N TYR A 156 -7.70 -1.99 2.14
CA TYR A 156 -9.14 -2.04 1.90
C TYR A 156 -9.84 -2.85 3.00
N SER A 157 -10.95 -2.32 3.56
CA SER A 157 -11.73 -2.98 4.62
C SER A 157 -10.82 -3.34 5.82
N SER A 158 -10.76 -4.59 6.28
CA SER A 158 -9.84 -5.02 7.34
C SER A 158 -8.38 -4.59 7.06
N GLY A 159 -7.94 -4.65 5.80
CA GLY A 159 -6.63 -4.13 5.40
C GLY A 159 -6.49 -2.62 5.61
N ALA A 160 -7.58 -1.84 5.54
CA ALA A 160 -7.57 -0.40 5.78
C ALA A 160 -7.25 -0.09 7.25
N THR A 161 -7.82 -0.86 8.17
CA THR A 161 -7.56 -0.76 9.61
C THR A 161 -6.14 -1.19 9.96
N VAL A 162 -5.67 -2.31 9.35
CA VAL A 162 -4.28 -2.76 9.52
C VAL A 162 -3.28 -1.76 8.97
N ALA A 163 -3.55 -1.13 7.81
CA ALA A 163 -2.68 -0.10 7.23
C ALA A 163 -2.54 1.12 8.17
N TYR A 164 -3.64 1.57 8.78
CA TYR A 164 -3.62 2.62 9.78
C TYR A 164 -2.81 2.20 11.02
N ALA A 165 -3.12 1.03 11.60
CA ALA A 165 -2.42 0.54 12.78
C ALA A 165 -0.90 0.37 12.53
N THR A 166 -0.53 -0.13 11.36
CA THR A 166 0.87 -0.27 10.93
C THR A 166 1.56 1.09 10.85
N LEU A 167 0.91 2.09 10.23
CA LEU A 167 1.47 3.44 10.12
C LEU A 167 1.69 4.08 11.49
N VAL A 168 0.71 3.99 12.39
CA VAL A 168 0.79 4.57 13.74
C VAL A 168 1.80 3.85 14.62
N GLN A 169 1.93 2.54 14.48
CA GLN A 169 2.90 1.74 15.24
C GLN A 169 4.34 2.01 14.77
N SER A 170 4.53 2.39 13.51
CA SER A 170 5.86 2.53 12.91
C SER A 170 6.60 3.78 13.37
N PRO A 171 7.93 3.73 13.51
CA PRO A 171 8.75 4.92 13.61
C PRO A 171 8.55 5.85 12.40
N PRO A 172 8.65 7.18 12.58
CA PRO A 172 8.63 8.10 11.46
C PRO A 172 9.69 7.76 10.41
N GLY A 173 9.32 7.78 9.12
CA GLY A 173 10.21 7.49 8.00
C GLY A 173 10.20 6.04 7.53
N THR A 174 9.63 5.09 8.27
CA THR A 174 9.46 3.70 7.84
C THR A 174 8.49 3.56 6.66
N PHE A 175 7.38 4.31 6.69
CA PHE A 175 6.40 4.37 5.61
C PHE A 175 6.18 5.82 5.18
N ALA A 176 5.87 6.03 3.89
CA ALA A 176 5.63 7.36 3.35
C ALA A 176 4.27 7.94 3.74
N GLY A 177 3.35 7.08 4.13
CA GLY A 177 1.98 7.41 4.53
C GLY A 177 1.05 6.23 4.30
N ALA A 178 -0.27 6.43 4.53
CA ALA A 178 -1.25 5.38 4.27
C ALA A 178 -2.53 5.89 3.62
N LEU A 179 -3.13 5.03 2.78
CA LEU A 179 -4.47 5.17 2.20
C LEU A 179 -5.35 4.03 2.72
N SER A 180 -6.45 4.36 3.39
CA SER A 180 -7.39 3.41 3.98
C SER A 180 -8.76 3.53 3.33
N LEU A 181 -9.19 2.51 2.57
CA LEU A 181 -10.46 2.48 1.85
C LEU A 181 -11.48 1.64 2.64
N GLY A 182 -12.62 2.25 3.04
CA GLY A 182 -13.63 1.58 3.87
C GLY A 182 -13.08 1.25 5.27
N PHE A 183 -12.60 2.27 5.96
CA PHE A 183 -11.96 2.15 7.27
C PHE A 183 -13.00 1.98 8.38
N CYS A 184 -12.82 0.94 9.22
CA CYS A 184 -13.41 0.81 10.55
C CYS A 184 -12.31 0.98 11.61
N ALA A 185 -12.64 1.55 12.76
CA ALA A 185 -11.68 1.66 13.86
C ALA A 185 -11.47 0.35 14.62
N ASP A 186 -12.42 -0.57 14.52
CA ASP A 186 -12.43 -1.88 15.16
C ASP A 186 -12.00 -2.98 14.20
N GLN A 187 -11.21 -3.94 14.71
CA GLN A 187 -10.72 -5.09 13.96
C GLN A 187 -10.30 -6.24 14.86
N ASP A 188 -10.70 -7.45 14.49
CA ASP A 188 -10.13 -8.66 15.10
C ASP A 188 -8.73 -8.93 14.48
N PHE A 189 -7.70 -8.75 15.29
CA PHE A 189 -6.33 -9.09 14.93
C PHE A 189 -6.01 -10.58 15.22
N ALA A 190 -7.02 -11.43 15.09
CA ALA A 190 -6.94 -12.88 15.30
C ALA A 190 -6.47 -13.25 16.72
N GLY A 191 -6.89 -12.47 17.72
CA GLY A 191 -6.52 -12.64 19.12
C GLY A 191 -5.11 -12.17 19.47
N ALA A 192 -4.42 -11.48 18.57
CA ALA A 192 -3.08 -10.95 18.83
C ALA A 192 -3.15 -9.55 19.46
N ALA A 193 -2.44 -9.37 20.59
CA ALA A 193 -2.17 -8.04 21.11
C ALA A 193 -1.13 -7.33 20.23
N LEU A 194 -1.32 -6.04 19.98
CA LEU A 194 -0.35 -5.21 19.26
C LEU A 194 0.54 -4.44 20.23
N CYS A 195 1.81 -4.31 19.90
CA CYS A 195 2.71 -3.44 20.66
C CYS A 195 2.39 -1.96 20.36
N PRO A 196 2.58 -1.04 21.32
CA PRO A 196 2.30 0.37 21.09
C PRO A 196 3.22 0.99 20.04
N GLY A 197 4.45 0.52 19.88
CA GLY A 197 5.41 1.09 18.93
C GLY A 197 5.60 2.59 19.14
N ALA A 198 5.48 3.37 18.05
CA ALA A 198 5.62 4.83 18.07
C ALA A 198 4.42 5.60 18.62
N GLY A 199 3.31 4.91 18.94
CA GLY A 199 2.14 5.58 19.52
C GLY A 199 0.79 4.94 19.21
N LEU A 200 0.76 3.65 18.89
CA LEU A 200 -0.49 2.92 18.70
C LEU A 200 -1.17 2.66 20.05
N HIS A 201 -2.40 3.16 20.20
CA HIS A 201 -3.28 2.91 21.32
C HIS A 201 -4.58 2.26 20.84
N TYR A 202 -5.14 1.39 21.68
CA TYR A 202 -6.41 0.72 21.43
C TYR A 202 -7.02 0.21 22.74
N SER A 203 -8.32 -0.05 22.72
CA SER A 203 -9.05 -0.82 23.72
C SER A 203 -9.55 -2.13 23.10
N GLU A 204 -10.10 -3.02 23.92
CA GLU A 204 -10.74 -4.25 23.46
C GLU A 204 -12.24 -4.17 23.71
N ASN A 205 -13.05 -4.50 22.70
CA ASN A 205 -14.50 -4.55 22.81
C ASN A 205 -14.98 -5.94 23.34
N PRO A 206 -16.26 -6.10 23.71
CA PRO A 206 -16.79 -7.39 24.18
C PRO A 206 -16.72 -8.53 23.15
N GLN A 207 -16.48 -8.23 21.87
CA GLN A 207 -16.30 -9.19 20.79
C GLN A 207 -14.84 -9.60 20.62
N HIS A 208 -13.93 -9.11 21.48
CA HIS A 208 -12.47 -9.31 21.42
C HIS A 208 -11.80 -8.66 20.21
N GLU A 209 -12.45 -7.67 19.61
CA GLU A 209 -11.82 -6.85 18.59
C GLU A 209 -11.05 -5.69 19.23
N LEU A 210 -9.92 -5.33 18.64
CA LEU A 210 -9.18 -4.14 19.03
C LEU A 210 -9.85 -2.91 18.42
N VAL A 211 -10.25 -1.97 19.27
CA VAL A 211 -10.80 -0.67 18.86
C VAL A 211 -9.66 0.34 18.92
N LEU A 212 -9.17 0.73 17.76
CA LEU A 212 -8.05 1.66 17.63
C LEU A 212 -8.44 3.07 18.08
N GLU A 213 -7.49 3.78 18.67
CA GLU A 213 -7.64 5.18 19.04
C GLU A 213 -7.04 6.10 17.98
N PRO A 214 -7.57 7.33 17.81
CA PRO A 214 -6.97 8.31 16.91
C PRO A 214 -5.56 8.73 17.38
N ALA A 215 -4.58 8.69 16.49
CA ALA A 215 -3.22 9.09 16.79
C ALA A 215 -3.10 10.62 16.90
N HIS A 216 -2.54 11.11 18.01
CA HIS A 216 -2.39 12.54 18.27
C HIS A 216 -1.07 13.15 17.76
N SER A 217 -0.13 12.31 17.31
CA SER A 217 1.22 12.73 16.89
C SER A 217 1.69 12.10 15.59
N LEU A 218 0.75 11.72 14.71
CA LEU A 218 1.09 11.13 13.42
C LEU A 218 1.80 12.15 12.53
N ARG A 219 3.00 11.83 12.08
CA ARG A 219 3.84 12.72 11.24
C ARG A 219 3.64 12.43 9.75
N GLN A 220 3.38 11.18 9.39
CA GLN A 220 3.12 10.77 8.02
C GLN A 220 1.64 10.96 7.68
N PRO A 221 1.31 11.35 6.44
CA PRO A 221 -0.07 11.55 6.04
C PRO A 221 -0.85 10.23 6.05
N TRP A 222 -2.05 10.28 6.60
CA TRP A 222 -3.04 9.24 6.50
C TRP A 222 -4.30 9.78 5.86
N ILE A 223 -4.81 9.10 4.83
CA ILE A 223 -6.01 9.50 4.10
C ILE A 223 -7.00 8.34 4.10
N ALA A 224 -8.15 8.54 4.73
CA ALA A 224 -9.28 7.62 4.68
C ALA A 224 -10.17 7.92 3.47
N PHE A 225 -10.65 6.88 2.80
CA PHE A 225 -11.66 6.95 1.75
C PHE A 225 -12.92 6.29 2.27
N GLN A 226 -13.95 7.10 2.54
CA GLN A 226 -15.17 6.59 3.16
C GLN A 226 -16.39 6.77 2.26
N GLY A 227 -17.02 5.65 1.92
CA GLY A 227 -18.28 5.62 1.20
C GLY A 227 -19.43 6.06 2.10
N GLN A 228 -20.23 7.06 1.65
CA GLN A 228 -21.36 7.55 2.44
C GLN A 228 -22.56 6.59 2.43
N LYS A 229 -22.51 5.52 1.61
CA LYS A 229 -23.48 4.41 1.58
C LYS A 229 -22.90 3.13 2.19
N ASP A 230 -21.77 3.23 2.89
CA ASP A 230 -21.16 2.11 3.58
C ASP A 230 -22.05 1.64 4.74
N GLN A 231 -22.41 0.34 4.73
CA GLN A 231 -23.24 -0.30 5.75
C GLN A 231 -22.44 -1.25 6.66
N VAL A 232 -21.15 -1.37 6.40
CA VAL A 232 -20.23 -2.19 7.20
C VAL A 232 -19.44 -1.28 8.15
N CYS A 233 -18.71 -0.30 7.60
CA CYS A 233 -18.00 0.70 8.38
C CYS A 233 -18.81 1.99 8.42
N ASN A 234 -19.23 2.42 9.60
CA ASN A 234 -20.11 3.58 9.77
C ASN A 234 -19.41 4.87 9.26
N PRO A 235 -19.96 5.57 8.24
CA PRO A 235 -19.34 6.75 7.68
C PRO A 235 -19.14 7.89 8.68
N HIS A 236 -20.08 8.06 9.61
CA HIS A 236 -19.98 9.12 10.64
C HIS A 236 -18.85 8.82 11.63
N ALA A 237 -18.74 7.57 12.08
CA ALA A 237 -17.66 7.15 12.97
C ALA A 237 -16.28 7.30 12.29
N ALA A 238 -16.18 6.97 11.01
CA ALA A 238 -14.95 7.17 10.22
C ALA A 238 -14.61 8.67 10.07
N ASP A 239 -15.61 9.54 9.88
CA ASP A 239 -15.44 11.00 9.83
C ASP A 239 -14.92 11.56 11.17
N GLU A 240 -15.53 11.15 12.29
CA GLU A 240 -15.11 11.57 13.63
C GLU A 240 -13.68 11.09 13.94
N PHE A 241 -13.39 9.83 13.64
CA PHE A 241 -12.08 9.25 13.84
C PHE A 241 -11.01 10.01 13.04
N ALA A 242 -11.24 10.23 11.74
CA ALA A 242 -10.29 10.94 10.88
C ALA A 242 -10.07 12.40 11.31
N ALA A 243 -11.10 13.06 11.82
CA ALA A 243 -10.99 14.43 12.36
C ALA A 243 -10.16 14.50 13.64
N ALA A 244 -10.12 13.41 14.41
CA ALA A 244 -9.36 13.34 15.66
C ALA A 244 -7.89 12.93 15.44
N VAL A 245 -7.54 12.35 14.27
CA VAL A 245 -6.16 11.99 13.93
C VAL A 245 -5.36 13.24 13.54
N ALA A 246 -4.25 13.49 14.21
CA ALA A 246 -3.35 14.59 13.85
C ALA A 246 -2.79 14.41 12.44
N GLY A 247 -3.12 15.33 11.51
CA GLY A 247 -2.72 15.24 10.11
C GLY A 247 -3.52 14.23 9.29
N GLY A 248 -4.59 13.65 9.86
CA GLY A 248 -5.52 12.78 9.16
C GLY A 248 -6.39 13.55 8.16
N ALA A 249 -6.74 12.90 7.06
CA ALA A 249 -7.67 13.44 6.07
C ALA A 249 -8.69 12.37 5.66
N ILE A 250 -9.87 12.83 5.23
CA ILE A 250 -10.92 11.94 4.75
C ILE A 250 -11.47 12.41 3.41
N VAL A 251 -11.56 11.47 2.46
CA VAL A 251 -12.23 11.64 1.18
C VAL A 251 -13.61 11.00 1.27
N ARG A 252 -14.65 11.85 1.34
CA ARG A 252 -16.04 11.38 1.39
C ARG A 252 -16.54 11.07 0.00
N LEU A 253 -17.14 9.89 -0.18
CA LEU A 253 -17.56 9.34 -1.46
C LEU A 253 -19.08 9.12 -1.47
N PRO A 254 -19.89 10.11 -1.93
CA PRO A 254 -21.35 10.12 -1.73
C PRO A 254 -22.10 8.92 -2.34
N LEU A 255 -21.55 8.34 -3.42
CA LEU A 255 -22.19 7.25 -4.19
C LEU A 255 -21.55 5.88 -3.95
N VAL A 256 -20.67 5.75 -2.96
CA VAL A 256 -19.88 4.55 -2.70
C VAL A 256 -20.39 3.84 -1.45
N GLY A 257 -20.59 2.54 -1.54
CA GLY A 257 -20.78 1.61 -0.42
C GLY A 257 -19.49 0.88 -0.08
N HIS A 258 -19.52 -0.02 0.90
CA HIS A 258 -18.33 -0.72 1.40
C HIS A 258 -17.53 -1.45 0.30
N GLY A 259 -18.22 -2.05 -0.66
CA GLY A 259 -17.59 -2.85 -1.72
C GLY A 259 -16.85 -2.05 -2.81
N PHE A 260 -16.88 -0.71 -2.81
CA PHE A 260 -16.23 0.13 -3.83
C PHE A 260 -16.50 -0.32 -5.28
N GLY A 261 -17.68 -0.89 -5.55
CA GLY A 261 -17.98 -1.61 -6.80
C GLY A 261 -18.04 -0.75 -8.07
N VAL A 262 -18.28 0.57 -7.97
CA VAL A 262 -18.40 1.48 -9.11
C VAL A 262 -17.19 2.41 -9.17
N GLU A 263 -16.14 1.98 -9.86
CA GLU A 263 -14.82 2.62 -9.88
C GLU A 263 -14.84 4.11 -10.26
N ARG A 264 -15.67 4.51 -11.22
CA ARG A 264 -15.76 5.92 -11.64
C ARG A 264 -16.13 6.90 -10.51
N ASN A 265 -16.71 6.41 -9.43
CA ASN A 265 -17.17 7.23 -8.30
C ASN A 265 -16.07 7.52 -7.27
N TRP A 266 -14.91 6.85 -7.35
CA TRP A 266 -13.85 6.95 -6.35
C TRP A 266 -12.42 6.76 -6.89
N MET A 267 -12.22 6.00 -7.98
CA MET A 267 -10.89 5.70 -8.51
C MET A 267 -10.08 6.96 -8.90
N PRO A 268 -10.67 8.03 -9.46
CA PRO A 268 -9.91 9.25 -9.73
C PRO A 268 -9.33 9.88 -8.47
N GLN A 269 -10.11 9.94 -7.38
CA GLN A 269 -9.68 10.49 -6.09
C GLN A 269 -8.58 9.62 -5.45
N PHE A 270 -8.70 8.30 -5.56
CA PHE A 270 -7.71 7.36 -5.07
C PHE A 270 -6.35 7.54 -5.77
N ARG A 271 -6.35 7.58 -7.10
CA ARG A 271 -5.14 7.83 -7.90
C ARG A 271 -4.50 9.18 -7.57
N ASP A 272 -5.32 10.21 -7.41
CA ASP A 272 -4.84 11.55 -7.09
C ASP A 272 -4.22 11.61 -5.69
N ALA A 273 -4.84 10.99 -4.69
CA ALA A 273 -4.26 10.90 -3.35
C ALA A 273 -2.93 10.12 -3.34
N TYR A 274 -2.85 9.01 -4.08
CA TYR A 274 -1.61 8.26 -4.19
C TYR A 274 -0.48 9.10 -4.82
N ARG A 275 -0.77 9.82 -5.91
CA ARG A 275 0.21 10.73 -6.53
C ARG A 275 0.68 11.81 -5.56
N ARG A 276 -0.22 12.40 -4.77
CA ARG A 276 0.16 13.41 -3.76
C ARG A 276 1.08 12.83 -2.69
N LEU A 277 0.81 11.62 -2.21
CA LEU A 277 1.69 10.95 -1.24
C LEU A 277 3.07 10.66 -1.82
N THR A 278 3.16 10.27 -3.08
CA THR A 278 4.42 9.88 -3.72
C THR A 278 5.20 11.06 -4.32
N ALA A 279 4.56 12.20 -4.59
CA ALA A 279 5.22 13.37 -5.18
C ALA A 279 6.42 13.89 -4.36
N HIS A 280 6.39 13.71 -3.04
CA HIS A 280 7.49 14.11 -2.16
C HIS A 280 8.65 13.10 -2.13
N LEU A 281 8.41 11.87 -2.62
CA LEU A 281 9.42 10.81 -2.65
C LEU A 281 10.35 10.95 -3.86
N GLU A 282 9.89 11.63 -4.91
CA GLU A 282 10.63 11.86 -6.15
C GLU A 282 11.53 13.10 -6.09
N ALA A 283 11.22 14.03 -5.20
CA ALA A 283 12.00 15.27 -5.03
C ALA A 283 13.19 15.04 -4.09
N ALA A 284 14.24 14.38 -4.58
CA ALA A 284 15.53 14.48 -3.92
C ALA A 284 16.03 15.94 -4.04
N PRO A 285 16.48 16.58 -2.95
CA PRO A 285 17.06 17.91 -3.04
C PRO A 285 18.26 17.89 -4.01
N GLU A 286 18.40 18.92 -4.86
CA GLU A 286 19.61 19.12 -5.66
C GLU A 286 20.82 19.20 -4.72
N ARG A 287 21.74 18.26 -4.84
CA ARG A 287 22.98 18.19 -4.05
C ARG A 287 24.16 18.62 -4.90
N PRO A 288 25.26 19.08 -4.26
CA PRO A 288 26.52 19.28 -4.96
C PRO A 288 26.91 18.02 -5.75
N ALA A 289 27.50 18.22 -6.92
CA ALA A 289 27.75 17.12 -7.87
C ALA A 289 28.73 16.04 -7.35
N ASP A 290 29.53 16.38 -6.35
CA ASP A 290 30.53 15.49 -5.74
C ASP A 290 29.97 14.52 -4.68
N ILE A 291 28.80 14.84 -4.13
CA ILE A 291 28.12 13.96 -3.14
C ILE A 291 26.65 13.65 -3.54
N SER A 292 26.27 13.95 -4.79
CA SER A 292 24.89 13.83 -5.25
C SER A 292 24.37 12.38 -5.29
N ASP A 293 25.28 11.41 -5.35
CA ASP A 293 25.02 9.98 -5.34
C ASP A 293 24.89 9.40 -3.91
N LEU A 294 25.27 10.16 -2.89
CA LEU A 294 25.17 9.69 -1.51
C LEU A 294 23.76 9.91 -0.92
N PRO A 295 23.16 8.90 -0.27
CA PRO A 295 21.85 9.02 0.35
C PRO A 295 21.94 9.71 1.72
N VAL A 296 22.34 10.99 1.72
CA VAL A 296 22.48 11.78 2.95
C VAL A 296 21.23 12.60 3.25
N GLN A 297 21.04 12.88 4.53
CA GLN A 297 20.00 13.76 5.07
C GLN A 297 20.67 14.87 5.87
N GLU A 298 20.32 16.12 5.57
CA GLU A 298 20.84 17.28 6.30
C GLU A 298 19.79 17.79 7.29
N VAL A 299 20.21 17.96 8.55
CA VAL A 299 19.38 18.56 9.61
C VAL A 299 20.10 19.80 10.08
N HIS A 300 19.56 20.94 9.66
CA HIS A 300 20.14 22.25 10.00
C HIS A 300 19.89 22.58 11.45
N ALA A 301 20.87 23.27 12.08
CA ALA A 301 20.74 23.83 13.40
C ALA A 301 20.88 25.36 13.35
N GLY A 302 20.21 26.07 14.27
CA GLY A 302 20.44 27.50 14.45
C GLY A 302 21.71 27.73 15.26
N GLY A 303 22.49 28.76 14.90
CA GLY A 303 23.68 29.18 15.65
C GLY A 303 24.96 29.21 14.82
N ASN A 304 26.05 29.65 15.44
CA ASN A 304 27.40 29.78 14.83
C ASN A 304 28.35 28.71 15.38
N GLY A 305 27.85 27.54 15.74
CA GLY A 305 28.65 26.41 16.23
C GLY A 305 29.74 26.01 15.23
N LYS A 306 30.88 25.54 15.74
CA LYS A 306 31.99 25.05 14.91
C LYS A 306 31.94 23.56 14.69
N ASP A 307 31.04 22.88 15.41
CA ASP A 307 30.90 21.42 15.40
C ASP A 307 29.69 21.01 14.56
N PHE A 308 29.80 19.89 13.88
CA PHE A 308 28.68 19.21 13.23
C PHE A 308 28.73 17.71 13.57
N ALA A 309 27.61 17.03 13.45
CA ALA A 309 27.51 15.60 13.67
C ALA A 309 27.38 14.86 12.32
N LEU A 310 28.16 13.78 12.15
CA LEU A 310 27.93 12.78 11.11
C LEU A 310 27.24 11.58 11.74
N LEU A 311 26.03 11.25 11.31
CA LEU A 311 25.22 10.15 11.81
C LEU A 311 25.14 9.06 10.73
N LEU A 312 25.61 7.84 11.04
CA LEU A 312 25.44 6.67 10.21
C LEU A 312 24.27 5.88 10.77
N THR A 313 23.24 5.65 9.95
CA THR A 313 22.05 4.93 10.41
C THR A 313 22.29 3.43 10.50
N GLY A 314 21.40 2.70 11.19
CA GLY A 314 21.33 1.26 11.12
C GLY A 314 20.73 0.75 9.80
N ASP A 315 20.43 -0.53 9.75
CA ASP A 315 19.83 -1.25 8.61
C ASP A 315 18.36 -0.84 8.34
N GLY A 316 17.68 -0.23 9.32
CA GLY A 316 16.37 0.41 9.13
C GLY A 316 16.40 1.74 8.38
N GLY A 317 17.60 2.26 8.03
CA GLY A 317 17.76 3.53 7.33
C GLY A 317 17.46 4.76 8.18
N TRP A 318 17.14 5.89 7.53
CA TRP A 318 16.88 7.15 8.19
C TRP A 318 15.47 7.21 8.80
N ALA A 319 15.29 6.60 9.97
CA ALA A 319 13.99 6.46 10.63
C ALA A 319 14.10 6.72 12.15
N GLY A 320 12.99 6.82 12.81
CA GLY A 320 12.77 6.88 14.26
C GLY A 320 13.91 7.49 15.07
N LEU A 321 14.76 6.62 15.61
CA LEU A 321 15.87 7.01 16.48
C LEU A 321 16.84 7.99 15.82
N ASP A 322 17.18 7.78 14.54
CA ASP A 322 18.14 8.63 13.82
C ASP A 322 17.59 10.04 13.64
N GLN A 323 16.32 10.16 13.30
CA GLN A 323 15.62 11.45 13.15
C GLN A 323 15.52 12.17 14.50
N GLU A 324 15.22 11.44 15.58
CA GLU A 324 15.13 12.02 16.92
C GLU A 324 16.51 12.51 17.43
N LEU A 325 17.56 11.72 17.24
CA LEU A 325 18.92 12.11 17.59
C LEU A 325 19.36 13.35 16.83
N ALA A 326 19.16 13.38 15.51
CA ALA A 326 19.50 14.54 14.69
C ALA A 326 18.73 15.80 15.10
N ALA A 327 17.43 15.67 15.40
CA ALA A 327 16.61 16.78 15.89
C ALA A 327 17.08 17.30 17.26
N ARG A 328 17.47 16.42 18.18
CA ARG A 328 18.01 16.80 19.49
C ARG A 328 19.35 17.51 19.38
N LEU A 329 20.24 17.02 18.50
CA LEU A 329 21.51 17.69 18.21
C LEU A 329 21.30 19.06 17.61
N ALA A 330 20.39 19.19 16.63
CA ALA A 330 20.04 20.47 16.02
C ALA A 330 19.47 21.46 17.04
N ALA A 331 18.63 21.00 17.98
CA ALA A 331 18.11 21.83 19.07
C ALA A 331 19.21 22.36 20.02
N GLN A 332 20.36 21.69 20.08
CA GLN A 332 21.54 22.08 20.81
C GLN A 332 22.54 22.93 19.98
N GLY A 333 22.16 23.29 18.75
CA GLY A 333 23.01 24.10 17.86
C GLY A 333 24.02 23.28 17.05
N VAL A 334 23.91 21.94 17.03
CA VAL A 334 24.78 21.01 16.28
C VAL A 334 24.07 20.54 15.01
N PRO A 335 24.39 21.07 13.81
CA PRO A 335 23.86 20.56 12.57
C PRO A 335 24.34 19.13 12.35
N THR A 336 23.48 18.32 11.72
CA THR A 336 23.73 16.88 11.53
C THR A 336 23.62 16.51 10.06
N VAL A 337 24.58 15.73 9.56
CA VAL A 337 24.50 15.06 8.28
C VAL A 337 24.33 13.56 8.55
N GLY A 338 23.23 12.98 8.09
CA GLY A 338 22.93 11.56 8.28
C GLY A 338 23.13 10.77 6.98
N LEU A 339 23.96 9.73 6.98
CA LEU A 339 24.04 8.76 5.89
C LEU A 339 22.99 7.69 6.12
N ASN A 340 22.07 7.52 5.16
CA ASN A 340 21.10 6.44 5.17
C ASN A 340 21.76 5.12 4.74
N SER A 341 22.19 4.32 5.71
CA SER A 341 22.94 3.07 5.46
C SER A 341 22.10 2.03 4.70
N LEU A 342 20.79 1.96 4.92
CA LEU A 342 19.90 1.08 4.16
C LEU A 342 19.99 1.38 2.66
N LYS A 343 19.89 2.64 2.27
CA LYS A 343 19.96 3.05 0.86
C LYS A 343 21.38 2.93 0.31
N TYR A 344 22.39 3.25 1.10
CA TYR A 344 23.79 3.21 0.67
C TYR A 344 24.26 1.78 0.38
N PHE A 345 23.95 0.83 1.27
CA PHE A 345 24.29 -0.58 1.14
C PHE A 345 23.18 -1.43 0.48
N TRP A 346 22.18 -0.79 -0.13
CA TRP A 346 21.13 -1.51 -0.85
C TRP A 346 21.70 -2.36 -1.99
N THR A 347 22.69 -1.82 -2.67
CA THR A 347 23.55 -2.58 -3.60
C THR A 347 24.87 -2.92 -2.92
N GLU A 348 25.47 -4.06 -3.32
CA GLU A 348 26.76 -4.48 -2.80
C GLU A 348 27.84 -3.41 -3.06
N ARG A 349 28.62 -3.09 -2.04
CA ARG A 349 29.75 -2.16 -2.08
C ARG A 349 31.02 -2.85 -1.64
N THR A 350 32.14 -2.57 -2.32
CA THR A 350 33.47 -2.99 -1.87
C THR A 350 33.98 -2.02 -0.78
N PRO A 351 34.94 -2.44 0.05
CA PRO A 351 35.59 -1.55 1.02
C PRO A 351 36.13 -0.26 0.35
N ASP A 352 36.74 -0.37 -0.84
CA ASP A 352 37.30 0.78 -1.56
C ASP A 352 36.24 1.77 -2.09
N GLN A 353 34.99 1.27 -2.28
CA GLN A 353 33.86 2.14 -2.66
C GLN A 353 33.21 2.83 -1.44
N THR A 354 33.53 2.36 -0.24
CA THR A 354 32.97 2.88 1.00
C THR A 354 33.95 3.80 1.74
N ALA A 355 35.23 3.66 1.48
CA ALA A 355 36.31 4.49 2.05
C ALA A 355 36.44 5.83 1.29
#